data_e4d27aa703375ea4a4ff7564024eda20
#
_entry.id   e4d27aa703375ea4a4ff7564024eda20
#
_cell.length_a   1.000
_cell.length_b   1.000
_cell.length_c   1.000
_cell.angle_alpha   90.00
_cell.angle_beta   90.00
_cell.angle_gamma   90.00
#
_symmetry.space_group_name_H-M   'P 1'
#
loop_
_entity.id
_entity.type
_entity.pdbx_description
1 polymer ?
#
loop_
_entity_poly.entity_id
_entity_poly.type
_entity_poly.pdbx_seq_one_letter_code
_entity_poly.pdbx_strand_id
1 'polypeptide(L)'
;MKKLHPFIAFEGPIAAGKTTLAGLLANYIRADLIREDFEGNEFLADFYADRERWALAMQLWFLGSRRDQLNSIGLPLARALVVDYSYLKDGIYARVLLKDRELRLYNHLTAELPGSLPQPSLIIHVDARNEV
;
A
#
# COMPACT_ATOMS: atom_id res chain seq x y z
N MET A 1 -31.54 -4.39 4.66
CA MET A 1 -30.14 -4.81 4.78
C MET A 1 -29.23 -3.79 4.10
N LYS A 2 -28.22 -3.34 4.82
CA LYS A 2 -27.20 -2.49 4.20
C LYS A 2 -26.37 -3.32 3.24
N LYS A 3 -26.25 -2.88 2.00
CA LYS A 3 -25.41 -3.52 0.99
C LYS A 3 -23.95 -3.30 1.37
N LEU A 4 -23.21 -4.40 1.57
CA LEU A 4 -21.78 -4.33 1.81
C LEU A 4 -21.05 -4.21 0.47
N HIS A 5 -20.18 -3.21 0.38
CA HIS A 5 -19.33 -3.03 -0.79
C HIS A 5 -17.95 -3.62 -0.52
N PRO A 6 -17.38 -4.38 -1.45
CA PRO A 6 -16.06 -4.98 -1.25
C PRO A 6 -14.96 -3.93 -1.29
N PHE A 7 -13.96 -4.15 -0.44
CA PHE A 7 -12.68 -3.46 -0.49
C PHE A 7 -11.63 -4.49 -0.89
N ILE A 8 -11.08 -4.36 -2.09
CA ILE A 8 -10.15 -5.31 -2.69
C ILE A 8 -8.79 -4.65 -2.82
N ALA A 9 -7.76 -5.27 -2.25
CA ALA A 9 -6.38 -4.83 -2.37
C ALA A 9 -5.58 -5.80 -3.22
N PHE A 10 -4.67 -5.27 -4.03
CA PHE A 10 -3.70 -6.06 -4.79
C PHE A 10 -2.36 -6.06 -4.07
N GLU A 11 -1.68 -7.19 -4.12
CA GLU A 11 -0.34 -7.37 -3.58
C GLU A 11 0.52 -8.14 -4.57
N GLY A 12 1.82 -7.97 -4.50
CA GLY A 12 2.76 -8.66 -5.36
C GLY A 12 4.00 -7.84 -5.69
N PRO A 13 4.98 -8.42 -6.38
CA PRO A 13 6.23 -7.74 -6.70
C PRO A 13 6.05 -6.57 -7.65
N ILE A 14 7.04 -5.70 -7.69
CA ILE A 14 7.11 -4.58 -8.64
C ILE A 14 7.08 -5.15 -10.07
N ALA A 15 6.36 -4.47 -10.95
CA ALA A 15 6.19 -4.85 -12.36
C ALA A 15 5.46 -6.19 -12.60
N ALA A 16 4.74 -6.71 -11.59
CA ALA A 16 3.89 -7.88 -11.76
C ALA A 16 2.56 -7.60 -12.49
N GLY A 17 2.28 -6.34 -12.80
CA GLY A 17 1.04 -5.94 -13.47
C GLY A 17 -0.09 -5.55 -12.50
N LYS A 18 0.19 -5.33 -11.24
CA LYS A 18 -0.82 -4.99 -10.22
C LYS A 18 -1.67 -3.78 -10.60
N THR A 19 -1.04 -2.69 -11.01
CA THR A 19 -1.72 -1.44 -11.36
C THR A 19 -2.66 -1.64 -12.55
N THR A 20 -2.21 -2.38 -13.56
CA THR A 20 -3.02 -2.69 -14.74
C THR A 20 -4.22 -3.56 -14.35
N LEU A 21 -3.99 -4.63 -13.59
CA LEU A 21 -5.07 -5.54 -13.15
C LEU A 21 -6.05 -4.84 -12.23
N ALA A 22 -5.56 -4.02 -11.30
CA ALA A 22 -6.41 -3.25 -10.40
C ALA A 22 -7.33 -2.29 -11.18
N GLY A 23 -6.77 -1.60 -12.19
CA GLY A 23 -7.54 -0.72 -13.06
C GLY A 23 -8.61 -1.46 -13.85
N LEU A 24 -8.27 -2.62 -14.41
CA LEU A 24 -9.22 -3.46 -15.15
C LEU A 24 -10.35 -3.97 -14.26
N LEU A 25 -10.01 -4.45 -13.07
CA LEU A 25 -11.02 -4.92 -12.12
C LEU A 25 -11.92 -3.79 -11.66
N ALA A 26 -11.35 -2.64 -11.29
CA ALA A 26 -12.13 -1.47 -10.86
C ALA A 26 -13.12 -1.04 -11.93
N ASN A 27 -12.70 -1.01 -13.18
CA ASN A 27 -13.58 -0.68 -14.30
C ASN A 27 -14.69 -1.74 -14.48
N TYR A 28 -14.33 -3.01 -14.40
CA TYR A 28 -15.27 -4.13 -14.59
C TYR A 28 -16.38 -4.14 -13.52
N ILE A 29 -16.03 -3.95 -12.26
CA ILE A 29 -17.01 -3.95 -11.15
C ILE A 29 -17.54 -2.55 -10.80
N ARG A 30 -17.14 -1.54 -11.52
CA ARG A 30 -17.50 -0.13 -11.29
C ARG A 30 -17.12 0.34 -9.88
N ALA A 31 -15.89 0.01 -9.48
CA ALA A 31 -15.33 0.40 -8.20
C ALA A 31 -14.52 1.70 -8.33
N ASP A 32 -14.35 2.37 -7.20
CA ASP A 32 -13.33 3.40 -7.08
C ASP A 32 -11.95 2.75 -7.10
N LEU A 33 -10.95 3.45 -7.62
CA LEU A 33 -9.58 2.97 -7.70
C LEU A 33 -8.65 3.93 -6.96
N ILE A 34 -7.85 3.38 -6.05
CA ILE A 34 -6.75 4.10 -5.41
C ILE A 34 -5.43 3.48 -5.89
N ARG A 35 -4.57 4.31 -6.44
CA ARG A 35 -3.23 3.92 -6.91
C ARG A 35 -2.17 4.38 -5.91
N GLU A 36 -1.13 3.57 -5.76
CA GLU A 36 0.03 3.95 -4.99
C GLU A 36 0.72 5.17 -5.61
N ASP A 37 1.04 6.16 -4.77
CA ASP A 37 1.71 7.38 -5.23
C ASP A 37 3.23 7.21 -5.14
N PHE A 38 3.85 6.76 -6.22
CA PHE A 38 5.31 6.69 -6.32
C PHE A 38 5.92 8.06 -6.65
N GLU A 39 5.29 8.81 -7.54
CA GLU A 39 5.83 10.07 -8.06
C GLU A 39 5.88 11.15 -6.99
N GLY A 40 4.94 11.13 -6.06
CA GLY A 40 4.92 12.07 -4.95
C GLY A 40 5.98 11.85 -3.89
N ASN A 41 6.62 10.67 -3.87
CA ASN A 41 7.62 10.37 -2.84
C ASN A 41 8.93 11.11 -3.10
N GLU A 42 9.13 12.19 -2.36
CA GLU A 42 10.31 13.08 -2.48
C GLU A 42 11.62 12.38 -2.13
N PHE A 43 11.58 11.27 -1.42
CA PHE A 43 12.78 10.54 -0.95
C PHE A 43 13.13 9.33 -1.82
N LEU A 44 12.32 9.01 -2.81
CA LEU A 44 12.50 7.77 -3.57
C LEU A 44 13.77 7.75 -4.39
N ALA A 45 14.10 8.85 -5.06
CA ALA A 45 15.35 8.99 -5.83
C ALA A 45 16.58 8.94 -4.91
N ASP A 46 16.52 9.62 -3.78
CA ASP A 46 17.58 9.58 -2.77
C ASP A 46 17.80 8.16 -2.23
N PHE A 47 16.71 7.45 -1.98
CA PHE A 47 16.76 6.06 -1.53
C PHE A 47 17.47 5.15 -2.54
N TYR A 48 17.20 5.29 -3.83
CA TYR A 48 17.89 4.50 -4.84
C TYR A 48 19.38 4.84 -4.95
N ALA A 49 19.76 6.08 -4.65
CA ALA A 49 21.17 6.51 -4.63
C ALA A 49 21.91 6.04 -3.37
N ASP A 50 21.24 6.03 -2.21
CA ASP A 50 21.85 5.61 -0.93
C ASP A 50 20.75 4.99 -0.04
N ARG A 51 20.59 3.68 -0.14
CA ARG A 51 19.50 2.95 0.50
C ARG A 51 19.55 3.02 2.02
N GLU A 52 20.72 2.86 2.61
CA GLU A 52 20.85 2.85 4.07
C GLU A 52 20.46 4.20 4.67
N ARG A 53 20.87 5.27 4.03
CA ARG A 53 20.61 6.63 4.52
C ARG A 53 19.13 7.00 4.42
N TRP A 54 18.48 6.65 3.34
CA TRP A 54 17.16 7.18 3.01
C TRP A 54 16.01 6.20 3.20
N ALA A 55 16.28 4.96 3.63
CA ALA A 55 15.26 3.94 3.80
C ALA A 55 14.15 4.36 4.76
N LEU A 56 14.50 4.94 5.91
CA LEU A 56 13.51 5.36 6.91
C LEU A 56 12.63 6.49 6.38
N ALA A 57 13.22 7.52 5.81
CA ALA A 57 12.46 8.65 5.25
C ALA A 57 11.52 8.20 4.13
N MET A 58 12.01 7.37 3.21
CA MET A 58 11.21 6.82 2.11
C MET A 58 10.04 5.98 2.63
N GLN A 59 10.28 5.13 3.62
CA GLN A 59 9.25 4.28 4.22
C GLN A 59 8.20 5.10 4.98
N LEU A 60 8.61 6.10 5.73
CA LEU A 60 7.68 6.96 6.46
C LEU A 60 6.83 7.80 5.51
N TRP A 61 7.39 8.24 4.40
CA TRP A 61 6.62 8.95 3.38
C TRP A 61 5.50 8.07 2.81
N PHE A 62 5.82 6.84 2.40
CA PHE A 62 4.81 5.91 1.91
C PHE A 62 3.76 5.59 2.97
N LEU A 63 4.18 5.38 4.20
CA LEU A 63 3.26 5.13 5.30
C LEU A 63 2.26 6.27 5.45
N GLY A 64 2.75 7.52 5.47
CA GLY A 64 1.91 8.72 5.57
C GLY A 64 0.96 8.85 4.38
N SER A 65 1.47 8.66 3.16
CA SER A 65 0.68 8.74 1.94
C SER A 65 -0.44 7.69 1.92
N ARG A 66 -0.13 6.45 2.25
CA ARG A 66 -1.12 5.37 2.29
C ARG A 66 -2.17 5.61 3.38
N ARG A 67 -1.73 6.05 4.55
CA ARG A 67 -2.65 6.44 5.63
C ARG A 67 -3.62 7.53 5.17
N ASP A 68 -3.10 8.56 4.53
CA ASP A 68 -3.93 9.68 4.07
C ASP A 68 -4.91 9.23 2.99
N GLN A 69 -4.46 8.40 2.05
CA GLN A 69 -5.34 7.81 1.03
C GLN A 69 -6.46 6.97 1.65
N LEU A 70 -6.11 6.09 2.60
CA LEU A 70 -7.09 5.20 3.23
C LEU A 70 -8.04 5.96 4.17
N ASN A 71 -7.56 6.97 4.87
CA ASN A 71 -8.39 7.82 5.73
C ASN A 71 -9.35 8.71 4.94
N SER A 72 -9.06 8.99 3.68
CA SER A 72 -9.98 9.74 2.81
C SER A 72 -11.20 8.93 2.39
N ILE A 73 -11.17 7.62 2.62
CA ILE A 73 -12.28 6.72 2.31
C ILE A 73 -13.35 6.86 3.36
N GLY A 74 -14.56 7.21 2.93
CA GLY A 74 -15.71 7.24 3.83
C GLY A 74 -16.16 5.84 4.23
N LEU A 75 -16.40 5.61 5.52
CA LEU A 75 -16.98 4.35 6.01
C LEU A 75 -18.38 4.58 6.56
N PRO A 76 -19.34 3.69 6.27
CA PRO A 76 -19.22 2.50 5.38
C PRO A 76 -19.03 2.92 3.92
N LEU A 77 -18.41 2.04 3.13
CA LEU A 77 -18.14 2.31 1.72
C LEU A 77 -19.45 2.57 0.95
N ALA A 78 -19.48 3.67 0.20
CA ALA A 78 -20.61 4.00 -0.67
C ALA A 78 -20.62 3.15 -1.95
N ARG A 79 -19.48 2.61 -2.34
CA ARG A 79 -19.29 1.76 -3.52
C ARG A 79 -18.05 0.88 -3.34
N ALA A 80 -17.91 -0.12 -4.20
CA ALA A 80 -16.73 -0.99 -4.18
C ALA A 80 -15.44 -0.17 -4.34
N LEU A 81 -14.38 -0.64 -3.71
CA LEU A 81 -13.06 0.00 -3.73
C LEU A 81 -12.00 -1.01 -4.14
N VAL A 82 -11.15 -0.62 -5.07
CA VAL A 82 -9.96 -1.38 -5.47
C VAL A 82 -8.73 -0.52 -5.19
N VAL A 83 -7.73 -1.12 -4.55
CA VAL A 83 -6.45 -0.47 -4.23
C VAL A 83 -5.31 -1.33 -4.78
N ASP A 84 -4.34 -0.74 -5.44
CA ASP A 84 -3.25 -1.48 -6.06
C ASP A 84 -2.08 -1.80 -5.11
N TYR A 85 -2.32 -1.66 -3.82
CA TYR A 85 -1.38 -2.05 -2.78
C TYR A 85 -2.12 -2.57 -1.54
N SER A 86 -1.41 -3.32 -0.69
CA SER A 86 -1.87 -3.67 0.64
C SER A 86 -1.05 -2.92 1.70
N TYR A 87 -1.72 -2.43 2.73
CA TYR A 87 -1.06 -1.79 3.86
C TYR A 87 -0.04 -2.70 4.56
N LEU A 88 -0.26 -4.01 4.52
CA LEU A 88 0.65 -5.01 5.11
C LEU A 88 2.05 -4.97 4.51
N LYS A 89 2.17 -4.50 3.28
CA LYS A 89 3.43 -4.34 2.57
C LYS A 89 4.44 -3.47 3.34
N ASP A 90 3.98 -2.43 4.01
CA ASP A 90 4.86 -1.50 4.73
C ASP A 90 5.68 -2.18 5.81
N GLY A 91 5.05 -3.02 6.61
CA GLY A 91 5.75 -3.75 7.67
C GLY A 91 6.78 -4.75 7.13
N ILE A 92 6.48 -5.36 6.00
CA ILE A 92 7.39 -6.31 5.35
C ILE A 92 8.65 -5.58 4.85
N TYR A 93 8.47 -4.49 4.11
CA TYR A 93 9.60 -3.70 3.62
C TYR A 93 10.42 -3.07 4.74
N ALA A 94 9.76 -2.59 5.78
CA ALA A 94 10.45 -2.01 6.92
C ALA A 94 11.42 -3.02 7.58
N ARG A 95 10.98 -4.27 7.76
CA ARG A 95 11.83 -5.32 8.34
C ARG A 95 13.03 -5.67 7.46
N VAL A 96 12.91 -5.54 6.16
CA VAL A 96 13.99 -5.81 5.21
C VAL A 96 14.97 -4.64 5.12
N LEU A 97 14.46 -3.41 5.11
CA LEU A 97 15.23 -2.21 4.79
C LEU A 97 15.76 -1.46 6.01
N LEU A 98 15.04 -1.53 7.14
CA LEU A 98 15.41 -0.80 8.35
C LEU A 98 16.12 -1.71 9.34
N LYS A 99 17.09 -1.16 10.06
CA LYS A 99 17.88 -1.90 11.04
C LYS A 99 17.82 -1.24 12.41
N ASP A 100 17.91 -2.07 13.45
CA ASP A 100 18.10 -1.67 14.84
C ASP A 100 17.16 -0.54 15.29
N ARG A 101 17.71 0.60 15.66
CA ARG A 101 16.96 1.73 16.21
C ARG A 101 15.93 2.31 15.23
N GLU A 102 16.23 2.30 13.93
CA GLU A 102 15.29 2.81 12.92
C GLU A 102 14.07 1.89 12.78
N LEU A 103 14.28 0.59 12.81
CA LEU A 103 13.17 -0.38 12.80
C LEU A 103 12.32 -0.25 14.07
N ARG A 104 12.95 -0.09 15.22
CA ARG A 104 12.23 0.14 16.48
C ARG A 104 11.39 1.42 16.43
N LEU A 105 11.96 2.51 15.91
CA LEU A 105 11.23 3.76 15.74
C LEU A 105 10.04 3.59 14.78
N TYR A 106 10.26 2.96 13.65
CA TYR A 106 9.20 2.69 12.68
C TYR A 106 8.07 1.86 13.33
N ASN A 107 8.41 0.79 14.01
CA ASN A 107 7.44 -0.07 14.68
C ASN A 107 6.66 0.68 15.78
N HIS A 108 7.33 1.55 16.51
CA HIS A 108 6.68 2.38 17.53
C HIS A 108 5.65 3.32 16.90
N LEU A 109 6.01 3.98 15.80
CA LEU A 109 5.12 4.92 15.11
C LEU A 109 3.93 4.22 14.45
N THR A 110 4.10 2.96 14.06
CA THR A 110 3.07 2.21 13.33
C THR A 110 2.21 1.31 14.20
N ALA A 111 2.53 1.17 15.48
CA ALA A 111 1.90 0.19 16.37
C ALA A 111 0.37 0.31 16.45
N GLU A 112 -0.17 1.52 16.40
CA GLU A 112 -1.60 1.79 16.53
C GLU A 112 -2.33 1.99 15.18
N LEU A 113 -1.58 2.13 14.09
CA LEU A 113 -2.16 2.46 12.79
C LEU A 113 -3.07 1.37 12.20
N PRO A 114 -2.75 0.07 12.30
CA PRO A 114 -3.59 -0.97 11.70
C PRO A 114 -5.02 -1.00 12.23
N GLY A 115 -5.23 -0.64 13.49
CA GLY A 115 -6.55 -0.63 14.11
C GLY A 115 -7.43 0.55 13.69
N SER A 116 -6.84 1.60 13.11
CA SER A 116 -7.56 2.83 12.71
C SER A 116 -7.82 2.92 11.21
N LEU A 117 -7.22 2.05 10.40
CA LEU A 117 -7.36 2.08 8.95
C LEU A 117 -8.37 1.06 8.45
N PRO A 118 -9.10 1.38 7.36
CA PRO A 118 -9.95 0.40 6.69
C PRO A 118 -9.14 -0.81 6.26
N GLN A 119 -9.70 -2.01 6.46
CA GLN A 119 -9.06 -3.26 6.08
C GLN A 119 -9.70 -3.84 4.82
N PRO A 120 -8.92 -4.37 3.89
CA PRO A 120 -9.50 -5.03 2.72
C PRO A 120 -10.25 -6.30 3.14
N SER A 121 -11.36 -6.56 2.44
CA SER A 121 -12.13 -7.80 2.57
C SER A 121 -11.52 -8.93 1.74
N LEU A 122 -10.71 -8.60 0.74
CA LEU A 122 -10.05 -9.54 -0.14
C LEU A 122 -8.69 -8.97 -0.56
N ILE A 123 -7.65 -9.80 -0.50
CA ILE A 123 -6.33 -9.47 -1.05
C ILE A 123 -6.08 -10.40 -2.22
N ILE A 124 -5.80 -9.82 -3.39
CA ILE A 124 -5.42 -10.56 -4.58
C ILE A 124 -3.90 -10.48 -4.73
N HIS A 125 -3.24 -11.60 -4.61
CA HIS A 125 -1.80 -11.69 -4.82
C HIS A 125 -1.51 -11.96 -6.29
N VAL A 126 -0.77 -11.04 -6.93
CA VAL A 126 -0.33 -11.19 -8.32
C VAL A 126 1.07 -11.78 -8.31
N ASP A 127 1.20 -12.94 -8.90
CA ASP A 127 2.47 -13.63 -9.05
C ASP A 127 2.87 -13.59 -10.53
N ALA A 128 4.06 -13.06 -10.81
CA ALA A 128 4.60 -13.04 -12.16
C ALA A 128 5.84 -13.92 -12.20
N ARG A 129 5.83 -14.93 -13.07
CA ARG A 129 6.99 -15.76 -13.29
C ARG A 129 8.08 -14.95 -13.99
N ASN A 130 9.28 -14.99 -13.43
CA ASN A 130 10.46 -14.53 -14.12
C ASN A 130 10.88 -15.59 -15.16
N GLU A 131 10.20 -15.63 -16.29
CA GLU A 131 10.70 -16.36 -17.43
C GLU A 131 11.62 -15.42 -18.22
N VAL A 132 12.88 -15.78 -18.21
CA VAL A 132 13.88 -15.13 -19.05
C VAL A 132 13.76 -15.70 -20.47
#